data_50ea9b6ee092323c1a4c14f6976d44a3
#
_entry.id   50ea9b6ee092323c1a4c14f6976d44a3
#
_cell.length_a   1.000
_cell.length_b   1.000
_cell.length_c   1.000
_cell.angle_alpha   90.00
_cell.angle_beta   90.00
_cell.angle_gamma   90.00
#
_symmetry.space_group_name_H-M   'P 1'
#
loop_
_entity.id
_entity.type
_entity.pdbx_description
1 polymer ?
#
loop_
_entity_poly.entity_id
_entity_poly.type
_entity_poly.pdbx_seq_one_letter_code
_entity_poly.pdbx_strand_id
1 'polypeptide(L)'
;MVFYFFAFRFSPGDGVQRRRHMKKVVFVVSGGDLGDPAFLREQAATAAPAAVICADGGARHLEAAGIIPVLIVGDMDSLDTQRQAYYEARGCRIIRHTRRKDETDTELALHEAFRMEPAEVWIWGALGHRVDHALANISLLVQGKQKGIEVKLIDEWCDVFLIDRRTVLEGEAGQTVSLFPFAGQAAGVTLTGFEFSLTNAVMEIGRPYGVSNRLMAGRGIIELDSGHLLAVRYFRPGVFPGEATE
;
A
#
# COMPACT_ATOMS: atom_id res chain seq x y z
N MET A 1 -22.39 17.33 7.28
CA MET A 1 -21.57 16.14 7.24
C MET A 1 -21.77 15.52 5.86
N VAL A 2 -20.94 15.92 4.88
CA VAL A 2 -21.08 15.52 3.47
C VAL A 2 -20.10 14.39 3.25
N PHE A 3 -20.62 13.18 3.08
CA PHE A 3 -19.83 12.01 2.70
C PHE A 3 -19.41 12.15 1.24
N TYR A 4 -18.14 12.41 0.98
CA TYR A 4 -17.58 12.34 -0.35
C TYR A 4 -17.28 10.88 -0.68
N PHE A 5 -18.06 10.33 -1.60
CA PHE A 5 -17.80 9.05 -2.24
C PHE A 5 -16.53 9.16 -3.11
N PHE A 6 -15.41 8.62 -2.66
CA PHE A 6 -14.26 8.34 -3.51
C PHE A 6 -14.44 6.97 -4.17
N ALA A 7 -15.32 6.93 -5.16
CA ALA A 7 -15.26 5.87 -6.15
C ALA A 7 -14.11 6.20 -7.11
N PHE A 8 -13.14 5.31 -7.28
CA PHE A 8 -12.20 5.37 -8.39
C PHE A 8 -13.02 5.41 -9.70
N ARG A 9 -13.33 6.62 -10.19
CA ARG A 9 -13.96 6.81 -11.50
C ARG A 9 -12.96 6.51 -12.59
N PHE A 10 -13.09 5.33 -13.16
CA PHE A 10 -12.55 5.05 -14.47
C PHE A 10 -13.48 5.68 -15.52
N SER A 11 -12.96 6.63 -16.30
CA SER A 11 -13.65 7.23 -17.44
C SER A 11 -13.84 6.18 -18.55
N PRO A 12 -15.05 6.02 -19.14
CA PRO A 12 -15.24 5.12 -20.25
C PRO A 12 -14.89 5.84 -21.56
N GLY A 13 -13.78 5.47 -22.17
CA GLY A 13 -13.38 5.88 -23.52
C GLY A 13 -12.99 4.66 -24.34
N ASP A 14 -13.75 4.45 -25.40
CA ASP A 14 -13.53 3.62 -26.59
C ASP A 14 -13.76 2.11 -26.52
N GLY A 15 -14.77 1.73 -27.32
CA GLY A 15 -15.32 0.41 -27.53
C GLY A 15 -14.35 -0.61 -28.11
N VAL A 16 -13.71 -1.35 -27.21
CA VAL A 16 -13.31 -2.74 -27.42
C VAL A 16 -13.66 -3.45 -26.11
N GLN A 17 -14.60 -4.41 -26.19
CA GLN A 17 -14.89 -5.32 -25.07
C GLN A 17 -13.65 -6.21 -24.81
N ARG A 18 -12.58 -5.65 -24.23
CA ARG A 18 -11.60 -6.43 -23.47
C ARG A 18 -12.30 -6.78 -22.17
N ARG A 19 -12.63 -8.07 -21.97
CA ARG A 19 -12.92 -8.62 -20.64
C ARG A 19 -11.84 -8.08 -19.70
N ARG A 20 -12.16 -7.07 -18.88
CA ARG A 20 -11.29 -6.60 -17.80
C ARG A 20 -11.07 -7.82 -16.91
N HIS A 21 -9.93 -8.48 -17.04
CA HIS A 21 -9.44 -9.33 -15.97
C HIS A 21 -9.30 -8.39 -14.77
N MET A 22 -10.23 -8.51 -13.81
CA MET A 22 -10.09 -7.81 -12.52
C MET A 22 -8.73 -8.22 -11.98
N LYS A 23 -7.85 -7.24 -11.74
CA LYS A 23 -6.54 -7.51 -11.18
C LYS A 23 -6.76 -8.24 -9.84
N LYS A 24 -6.18 -9.40 -9.69
CA LYS A 24 -6.25 -10.17 -8.44
C LYS A 24 -5.48 -9.43 -7.36
N VAL A 25 -6.18 -8.77 -6.46
CA VAL A 25 -5.59 -8.05 -5.33
C VAL A 25 -5.65 -8.94 -4.09
N VAL A 26 -4.58 -8.96 -3.30
CA VAL A 26 -4.55 -9.59 -1.97
C VAL A 26 -4.27 -8.51 -0.93
N PHE A 27 -5.04 -8.51 0.16
CA PHE A 27 -4.77 -7.65 1.31
C PHE A 27 -3.94 -8.40 2.34
N VAL A 28 -2.92 -7.72 2.85
CA VAL A 28 -2.17 -8.12 4.04
C VAL A 28 -2.46 -7.08 5.12
N VAL A 29 -2.88 -7.51 6.31
CA VAL A 29 -3.19 -6.60 7.42
C VAL A 29 -2.19 -6.83 8.54
N SER A 30 -1.38 -5.81 8.80
CA SER A 30 -0.30 -5.79 9.81
C SER A 30 -0.76 -5.10 11.10
N GLY A 31 0.06 -5.22 12.16
CA GLY A 31 -0.29 -4.75 13.51
C GLY A 31 0.10 -3.30 13.83
N GLY A 32 0.56 -2.49 12.85
CA GLY A 32 0.85 -1.06 13.04
C GLY A 32 -0.41 -0.20 13.14
N ASP A 33 -0.28 1.10 12.93
CA ASP A 33 -1.43 1.99 12.91
C ASP A 33 -2.18 1.85 11.60
N LEU A 34 -3.50 1.73 11.70
CA LEU A 34 -4.38 1.60 10.53
C LEU A 34 -5.13 2.91 10.23
N GLY A 35 -5.35 3.73 11.26
CA GLY A 35 -6.30 4.82 11.22
C GLY A 35 -7.74 4.32 11.40
N ASP A 36 -8.68 4.80 10.58
CA ASP A 36 -10.09 4.41 10.68
C ASP A 36 -10.33 3.01 10.08
N PRO A 37 -10.78 2.02 10.88
CA PRO A 37 -11.16 0.70 10.37
C PRO A 37 -12.29 0.72 9.33
N ALA A 38 -13.12 1.76 9.31
CA ALA A 38 -14.16 1.93 8.30
C ALA A 38 -13.55 2.10 6.91
N PHE A 39 -12.43 2.80 6.81
CA PHE A 39 -11.72 2.96 5.54
C PHE A 39 -11.23 1.61 4.99
N LEU A 40 -10.62 0.75 5.82
CA LEU A 40 -10.24 -0.60 5.40
C LEU A 40 -11.46 -1.39 4.90
N ARG A 41 -12.59 -1.32 5.61
CA ARG A 41 -13.82 -2.02 5.23
C ARG A 41 -14.36 -1.54 3.87
N GLU A 42 -14.37 -0.24 3.64
CA GLU A 42 -14.80 0.36 2.37
C GLU A 42 -13.88 -0.03 1.21
N GLN A 43 -12.57 -0.01 1.45
CA GLN A 43 -11.59 -0.44 0.46
C GLN A 43 -11.73 -1.94 0.14
N ALA A 44 -11.98 -2.78 1.15
CA ALA A 44 -12.23 -4.20 0.94
C ALA A 44 -13.52 -4.44 0.12
N ALA A 45 -14.57 -3.69 0.37
CA ALA A 45 -15.82 -3.77 -0.40
C ALA A 45 -15.62 -3.32 -1.85
N THR A 46 -14.81 -2.29 -2.09
CA THR A 46 -14.58 -1.71 -3.43
C THR A 46 -13.60 -2.53 -4.26
N ALA A 47 -12.46 -2.91 -3.67
CA ALA A 47 -11.41 -3.66 -4.36
C ALA A 47 -11.75 -5.16 -4.48
N ALA A 48 -12.68 -5.67 -3.66
CA ALA A 48 -13.06 -7.08 -3.60
C ALA A 48 -11.84 -8.02 -3.63
N PRO A 49 -10.93 -7.94 -2.62
CA PRO A 49 -9.69 -8.69 -2.65
C PRO A 49 -9.95 -10.19 -2.74
N ALA A 50 -9.12 -10.90 -3.51
CA ALA A 50 -9.19 -12.35 -3.65
C ALA A 50 -8.92 -13.09 -2.33
N ALA A 51 -8.17 -12.43 -1.42
CA ALA A 51 -7.90 -12.91 -0.08
C ALA A 51 -7.52 -11.75 0.85
N VAL A 52 -7.80 -11.92 2.14
CA VAL A 52 -7.27 -11.09 3.22
C VAL A 52 -6.42 -11.99 4.11
N ILE A 53 -5.14 -11.66 4.27
CA ILE A 53 -4.17 -12.34 5.11
C ILE A 53 -3.83 -11.43 6.29
N CYS A 54 -3.80 -11.98 7.49
CA CYS A 54 -3.49 -11.26 8.71
C CYS A 54 -2.07 -11.62 9.19
N ALA A 55 -1.22 -10.63 9.40
CA ALA A 55 -0.06 -10.75 10.24
C ALA A 55 -0.52 -10.58 11.69
N ASP A 56 -0.18 -11.49 12.58
CA ASP A 56 -0.67 -11.65 13.96
C ASP A 56 -1.35 -10.42 14.58
N GLY A 57 -0.59 -9.36 14.88
CA GLY A 57 -1.10 -8.11 15.48
C GLY A 57 -2.17 -7.36 14.67
N GLY A 58 -2.35 -7.71 13.39
CA GLY A 58 -3.37 -7.15 12.50
C GLY A 58 -4.80 -7.62 12.81
N ALA A 59 -4.95 -8.68 13.61
CA ALA A 59 -6.26 -9.24 13.94
C ALA A 59 -7.21 -8.21 14.57
N ARG A 60 -6.70 -7.32 15.41
CA ARG A 60 -7.49 -6.24 16.02
C ARG A 60 -8.14 -5.30 15.00
N HIS A 61 -7.43 -5.02 13.90
CA HIS A 61 -7.93 -4.16 12.83
C HIS A 61 -9.02 -4.85 12.03
N LEU A 62 -8.85 -6.14 11.77
CA LEU A 62 -9.84 -6.95 11.06
C LEU A 62 -11.11 -7.14 11.88
N GLU A 63 -11.00 -7.33 13.21
CA GLU A 63 -12.14 -7.34 14.12
C GLU A 63 -12.92 -6.02 14.06
N ALA A 64 -12.23 -4.89 14.16
CA ALA A 64 -12.84 -3.56 14.12
C ALA A 64 -13.49 -3.28 12.74
N ALA A 65 -12.92 -3.78 11.65
CA ALA A 65 -13.46 -3.68 10.30
C ALA A 65 -14.57 -4.71 9.99
N GLY A 66 -14.76 -5.73 10.84
CA GLY A 66 -15.73 -6.81 10.61
C GLY A 66 -15.31 -7.76 9.47
N ILE A 67 -14.01 -7.93 9.23
CA ILE A 67 -13.47 -8.76 8.14
C ILE A 67 -12.87 -10.04 8.73
N ILE A 68 -13.21 -11.19 8.14
CA ILE A 68 -12.62 -12.49 8.49
C ILE A 68 -11.51 -12.79 7.48
N PRO A 69 -10.24 -12.93 7.92
CA PRO A 69 -9.15 -13.31 7.03
C PRO A 69 -9.22 -14.78 6.63
N VAL A 70 -8.64 -15.12 5.49
CA VAL A 70 -8.49 -16.53 5.08
C VAL A 70 -7.31 -17.21 5.78
N LEU A 71 -6.36 -16.41 6.28
CA LEU A 71 -5.13 -16.86 6.89
C LEU A 71 -4.63 -15.85 7.93
N ILE A 72 -4.18 -16.36 9.09
CA ILE A 72 -3.42 -15.60 10.08
C ILE A 72 -2.03 -16.22 10.19
N VAL A 73 -0.98 -15.41 10.16
CA VAL A 73 0.43 -15.81 10.21
C VAL A 73 1.15 -15.04 11.30
N GLY A 74 1.93 -15.74 12.14
CA GLY A 74 2.72 -15.11 13.20
C GLY A 74 3.06 -16.05 14.33
N ASP A 75 3.54 -15.52 15.46
CA ASP A 75 3.82 -16.33 16.67
C ASP A 75 2.61 -16.45 17.61
N MET A 76 1.50 -15.79 17.28
CA MET A 76 0.22 -15.77 17.99
C MET A 76 0.30 -15.18 19.41
N ASP A 77 1.27 -14.32 19.68
CA ASP A 77 1.37 -13.67 21.00
C ASP A 77 0.35 -12.53 21.20
N SER A 78 -0.15 -11.97 20.09
CA SER A 78 -1.20 -10.96 20.07
C SER A 78 -2.61 -11.54 20.01
N LEU A 79 -2.75 -12.85 19.83
CA LEU A 79 -4.03 -13.53 19.61
C LEU A 79 -4.27 -14.63 20.65
N ASP A 80 -5.15 -14.38 21.62
CA ASP A 80 -5.52 -15.38 22.63
C ASP A 80 -6.20 -16.61 22.03
N THR A 81 -6.28 -17.70 22.82
CA THR A 81 -6.85 -18.98 22.39
C THR A 81 -8.32 -18.88 21.97
N GLN A 82 -9.09 -17.99 22.60
CA GLN A 82 -10.51 -17.81 22.29
C GLN A 82 -10.68 -17.14 20.91
N ARG A 83 -9.87 -16.14 20.61
CA ARG A 83 -9.85 -15.48 19.29
C ARG A 83 -9.35 -16.41 18.20
N GLN A 84 -8.33 -17.24 18.49
CA GLN A 84 -7.87 -18.26 17.55
C GLN A 84 -9.02 -19.22 17.19
N ALA A 85 -9.72 -19.77 18.19
CA ALA A 85 -10.89 -20.64 17.98
C ALA A 85 -12.02 -19.93 17.21
N TYR A 86 -12.24 -18.64 17.47
CA TYR A 86 -13.23 -17.83 16.75
C TYR A 86 -12.94 -17.74 15.24
N TYR A 87 -11.66 -17.53 14.87
CA TYR A 87 -11.24 -17.44 13.48
C TYR A 87 -11.27 -18.83 12.80
N GLU A 88 -10.75 -19.87 13.47
CA GLU A 88 -10.75 -21.23 12.94
C GLU A 88 -12.18 -21.74 12.67
N ALA A 89 -13.13 -21.47 13.58
CA ALA A 89 -14.55 -21.82 13.40
C ALA A 89 -15.19 -21.13 12.18
N ARG A 90 -14.58 -20.06 11.65
CA ARG A 90 -15.00 -19.32 10.45
C ARG A 90 -14.21 -19.66 9.20
N GLY A 91 -13.41 -20.72 9.25
CA GLY A 91 -12.64 -21.22 8.11
C GLY A 91 -11.29 -20.53 7.92
N CYS A 92 -10.85 -19.67 8.85
CA CYS A 92 -9.53 -19.08 8.79
C CYS A 92 -8.46 -20.13 9.14
N ARG A 93 -7.41 -20.22 8.32
CA ARG A 93 -6.22 -21.00 8.64
C ARG A 93 -5.31 -20.21 9.57
N ILE A 94 -4.61 -20.90 10.47
CA ILE A 94 -3.58 -20.30 11.32
C ILE A 94 -2.25 -20.99 11.06
N ILE A 95 -1.23 -20.22 10.66
CA ILE A 95 0.15 -20.68 10.51
C ILE A 95 0.98 -20.08 11.64
N ARG A 96 1.42 -20.94 12.55
CA ARG A 96 2.26 -20.54 13.69
C ARG A 96 3.73 -20.62 13.33
N HIS A 97 4.44 -19.53 13.60
CA HIS A 97 5.88 -19.45 13.53
C HIS A 97 6.50 -19.28 14.92
N THR A 98 7.75 -19.68 15.08
CA THR A 98 8.47 -19.43 16.34
C THR A 98 8.79 -17.95 16.46
N ARG A 99 8.90 -17.43 17.70
CA ARG A 99 9.40 -16.04 17.95
C ARG A 99 10.83 -15.83 17.46
N ARG A 100 11.67 -16.89 17.52
CA ARG A 100 13.05 -16.85 17.03
C ARG A 100 13.07 -17.16 15.55
N LYS A 101 12.84 -16.15 14.73
CA LYS A 101 12.89 -16.17 13.27
C LYS A 101 13.48 -14.85 12.80
N ASP A 102 14.00 -14.82 11.61
CA ASP A 102 14.61 -13.61 11.04
C ASP A 102 13.53 -12.70 10.40
N GLU A 103 12.42 -13.29 9.93
CA GLU A 103 11.36 -12.56 9.26
C GLU A 103 10.37 -11.93 10.25
N THR A 104 9.85 -10.76 9.88
CA THR A 104 8.71 -10.14 10.56
C THR A 104 7.40 -10.87 10.19
N ASP A 105 6.36 -10.74 11.03
CA ASP A 105 5.03 -11.33 10.72
C ASP A 105 4.43 -10.72 9.44
N THR A 106 4.69 -9.43 9.18
CA THR A 106 4.28 -8.78 7.94
C THR A 106 4.98 -9.39 6.72
N GLU A 107 6.27 -9.69 6.82
CA GLU A 107 7.02 -10.35 5.76
C GLU A 107 6.51 -11.77 5.49
N LEU A 108 6.25 -12.54 6.53
CA LEU A 108 5.66 -13.88 6.39
C LEU A 108 4.29 -13.83 5.72
N ALA A 109 3.44 -12.89 6.13
CA ALA A 109 2.12 -12.68 5.52
C ALA A 109 2.23 -12.27 4.04
N LEU A 110 3.23 -11.43 3.70
CA LEU A 110 3.53 -11.06 2.33
C LEU A 110 3.98 -12.26 1.49
N HIS A 111 4.82 -13.14 2.06
CA HIS A 111 5.22 -14.38 1.38
C HIS A 111 4.03 -15.30 1.10
N GLU A 112 3.07 -15.41 2.02
CA GLU A 112 1.84 -16.17 1.77
C GLU A 112 0.98 -15.50 0.68
N ALA A 113 0.92 -14.16 0.65
CA ALA A 113 0.25 -13.43 -0.40
C ALA A 113 0.88 -13.70 -1.78
N PHE A 114 2.21 -13.71 -1.88
CA PHE A 114 2.91 -14.01 -3.13
C PHE A 114 2.64 -15.43 -3.66
N ARG A 115 2.41 -16.41 -2.79
CA ARG A 115 2.03 -17.78 -3.20
C ARG A 115 0.68 -17.85 -3.93
N MET A 116 -0.14 -16.83 -3.75
CA MET A 116 -1.43 -16.72 -4.45
C MET A 116 -1.30 -16.11 -5.85
N GLU A 117 -0.08 -15.73 -6.25
CA GLU A 117 0.20 -15.08 -7.55
C GLU A 117 -0.74 -13.89 -7.85
N PRO A 118 -0.82 -12.88 -6.96
CA PRO A 118 -1.65 -11.72 -7.18
C PRO A 118 -1.02 -10.77 -8.21
N ALA A 119 -1.83 -9.90 -8.80
CA ALA A 119 -1.32 -8.77 -9.57
C ALA A 119 -0.85 -7.64 -8.64
N GLU A 120 -1.53 -7.47 -7.50
CA GLU A 120 -1.21 -6.44 -6.51
C GLU A 120 -1.36 -7.00 -5.09
N VAL A 121 -0.51 -6.54 -4.17
CA VAL A 121 -0.66 -6.74 -2.72
C VAL A 121 -0.76 -5.38 -2.04
N TRP A 122 -1.80 -5.20 -1.23
CA TRP A 122 -1.99 -4.00 -0.42
C TRP A 122 -1.76 -4.34 1.05
N ILE A 123 -0.75 -3.70 1.67
CA ILE A 123 -0.38 -3.92 3.07
C ILE A 123 -0.96 -2.79 3.91
N TRP A 124 -1.83 -3.12 4.82
CA TRP A 124 -2.54 -2.25 5.74
C TRP A 124 -1.92 -2.30 7.13
N GLY A 125 -1.97 -1.20 7.90
CA GLY A 125 -1.39 -1.15 9.23
C GLY A 125 0.13 -1.38 9.23
N ALA A 126 0.80 -0.99 8.14
CA ALA A 126 2.24 -1.16 7.94
C ALA A 126 3.04 0.10 8.27
N LEU A 127 2.38 1.24 8.35
CA LEU A 127 2.91 2.52 8.77
C LEU A 127 2.51 2.79 10.23
N GLY A 128 3.11 3.78 10.90
CA GLY A 128 2.70 4.13 12.25
C GLY A 128 3.86 4.58 13.14
N HIS A 129 3.63 4.65 14.47
CA HIS A 129 4.54 5.24 15.46
C HIS A 129 5.88 4.51 15.61
N ARG A 130 5.95 3.21 15.31
CA ARG A 130 7.19 2.43 15.30
C ARG A 130 7.97 2.68 14.02
N VAL A 131 8.86 3.68 14.01
CA VAL A 131 9.67 4.06 12.84
C VAL A 131 10.50 2.90 12.30
N ASP A 132 11.05 2.05 13.18
CA ASP A 132 11.81 0.85 12.80
C ASP A 132 10.94 -0.15 12.01
N HIS A 133 9.70 -0.39 12.44
CA HIS A 133 8.75 -1.24 11.73
C HIS A 133 8.29 -0.61 10.40
N ALA A 134 8.04 0.70 10.38
CA ALA A 134 7.67 1.40 9.15
C ALA A 134 8.78 1.28 8.09
N LEU A 135 10.05 1.49 8.48
CA LEU A 135 11.21 1.33 7.59
C LEU A 135 11.37 -0.12 7.11
N ALA A 136 11.19 -1.10 7.99
CA ALA A 136 11.21 -2.51 7.62
C ALA A 136 10.12 -2.83 6.59
N ASN A 137 8.88 -2.38 6.83
CA ASN A 137 7.75 -2.60 5.91
C ASN A 137 7.95 -1.90 4.56
N ILE A 138 8.51 -0.67 4.53
CA ILE A 138 8.89 0.00 3.28
C ILE A 138 9.92 -0.83 2.51
N SER A 139 10.86 -1.47 3.18
CA SER A 139 11.86 -2.33 2.54
C SER A 139 11.24 -3.55 1.84
N LEU A 140 10.11 -4.07 2.33
CA LEU A 140 9.39 -5.18 1.71
C LEU A 140 8.87 -4.88 0.29
N LEU A 141 8.70 -3.60 -0.05
CA LEU A 141 8.29 -3.19 -1.41
C LEU A 141 9.26 -3.69 -2.49
N VAL A 142 10.54 -3.85 -2.14
CA VAL A 142 11.56 -4.39 -3.06
C VAL A 142 11.25 -5.83 -3.46
N GLN A 143 10.75 -6.65 -2.52
CA GLN A 143 10.39 -8.04 -2.80
C GLN A 143 9.27 -8.15 -3.85
N GLY A 144 8.33 -7.20 -3.83
CA GLY A 144 7.29 -7.11 -4.86
C GLY A 144 7.89 -6.86 -6.25
N LYS A 145 8.79 -5.88 -6.37
CA LYS A 145 9.47 -5.59 -7.64
C LYS A 145 10.28 -6.77 -8.17
N GLN A 146 11.01 -7.46 -7.29
CA GLN A 146 11.77 -8.67 -7.65
C GLN A 146 10.88 -9.79 -8.20
N LYS A 147 9.63 -9.86 -7.76
CA LYS A 147 8.63 -10.86 -8.21
C LYS A 147 7.73 -10.37 -9.34
N GLY A 148 7.86 -9.12 -9.76
CA GLY A 148 6.96 -8.50 -10.74
C GLY A 148 5.54 -8.27 -10.22
N ILE A 149 5.37 -8.20 -8.90
CA ILE A 149 4.10 -7.97 -8.22
C ILE A 149 4.09 -6.55 -7.64
N GLU A 150 3.06 -5.79 -7.93
CA GLU A 150 2.90 -4.46 -7.34
C GLU A 150 2.55 -4.58 -5.85
N VAL A 151 3.37 -4.01 -4.97
CA VAL A 151 3.12 -3.96 -3.53
C VAL A 151 2.96 -2.52 -3.10
N LYS A 152 1.93 -2.23 -2.30
CA LYS A 152 1.65 -0.91 -1.72
C LYS A 152 1.45 -1.02 -0.23
N LEU A 153 1.99 -0.08 0.53
CA LEU A 153 1.56 0.16 1.90
C LEU A 153 0.44 1.21 1.83
N ILE A 154 -0.65 0.97 2.53
CA ILE A 154 -1.84 1.83 2.47
C ILE A 154 -2.34 2.10 3.88
N ASP A 155 -2.63 3.36 4.15
CA ASP A 155 -3.42 3.80 5.30
C ASP A 155 -4.57 4.72 4.84
N GLU A 156 -5.25 5.40 5.76
CA GLU A 156 -6.36 6.31 5.44
C GLU A 156 -5.91 7.63 4.76
N TRP A 157 -4.60 7.92 4.76
CA TRP A 157 -4.04 9.19 4.29
C TRP A 157 -3.33 9.05 2.96
N CYS A 158 -2.58 7.96 2.78
CA CYS A 158 -1.68 7.82 1.64
C CYS A 158 -1.49 6.36 1.21
N ASP A 159 -0.94 6.21 0.01
CA ASP A 159 -0.28 4.98 -0.41
C ASP A 159 1.22 5.21 -0.62
N VAL A 160 2.02 4.17 -0.31
CA VAL A 160 3.48 4.15 -0.49
C VAL A 160 3.85 2.97 -1.36
N PHE A 161 4.56 3.22 -2.45
CA PHE A 161 4.94 2.18 -3.42
C PHE A 161 6.23 2.52 -4.16
N LEU A 162 6.83 1.53 -4.84
CA LEU A 162 8.03 1.73 -5.64
C LEU A 162 7.69 1.92 -7.14
N ILE A 163 8.41 2.82 -7.76
CA ILE A 163 8.41 3.08 -9.20
C ILE A 163 9.78 2.72 -9.76
N ASP A 164 9.81 1.85 -10.79
CA ASP A 164 11.02 1.37 -11.47
C ASP A 164 10.99 1.58 -13.00
N ARG A 165 9.90 2.14 -13.49
CA ARG A 165 9.64 2.38 -14.92
C ARG A 165 8.59 3.46 -15.09
N ARG A 166 8.17 3.69 -16.32
CA ARG A 166 7.08 4.62 -16.60
C ARG A 166 5.82 4.25 -15.80
N THR A 167 5.36 5.21 -15.00
CA THR A 167 4.15 5.10 -14.16
C THR A 167 3.25 6.30 -14.42
N VAL A 168 1.95 6.05 -14.58
CA VAL A 168 0.93 7.09 -14.67
C VAL A 168 0.15 7.11 -13.38
N LEU A 169 0.10 8.27 -12.74
CA LEU A 169 -0.73 8.53 -11.57
C LEU A 169 -1.97 9.28 -12.01
N GLU A 170 -3.12 8.68 -11.75
CA GLU A 170 -4.42 9.34 -11.87
C GLU A 170 -4.85 9.79 -10.48
N GLY A 171 -5.39 11.00 -10.36
CA GLY A 171 -5.77 11.57 -9.08
C GLY A 171 -6.52 12.88 -9.24
N GLU A 172 -6.37 13.78 -8.27
CA GLU A 172 -6.97 15.11 -8.28
C GLU A 172 -5.90 16.19 -8.39
N ALA A 173 -6.25 17.32 -9.02
CA ALA A 173 -5.38 18.49 -9.03
C ALA A 173 -5.08 18.96 -7.59
N GLY A 174 -3.81 19.24 -7.31
CA GLY A 174 -3.33 19.61 -5.98
C GLY A 174 -2.96 18.45 -5.07
N GLN A 175 -3.22 17.19 -5.48
CA GLN A 175 -2.80 16.01 -4.74
C GLN A 175 -1.29 15.98 -4.55
N THR A 176 -0.83 15.78 -3.31
CA THR A 176 0.59 15.74 -2.97
C THR A 176 1.19 14.38 -3.31
N VAL A 177 2.33 14.41 -4.00
CA VAL A 177 3.14 13.23 -4.32
C VAL A 177 4.59 13.54 -3.98
N SER A 178 5.16 12.82 -3.04
CA SER A 178 6.58 12.89 -2.69
C SER A 178 7.34 11.75 -3.34
N LEU A 179 8.50 12.03 -3.90
CA LEU A 179 9.36 11.05 -4.57
C LEU A 179 10.75 11.06 -3.93
N PHE A 180 11.23 9.88 -3.59
CA PHE A 180 12.57 9.68 -3.03
C PHE A 180 13.32 8.62 -3.82
N PRO A 181 14.60 8.81 -4.14
CA PRO A 181 15.43 7.72 -4.65
C PRO A 181 15.53 6.62 -3.59
N PHE A 182 15.37 5.35 -4.01
CA PHE A 182 15.32 4.22 -3.09
C PHE A 182 16.34 3.15 -3.48
N ALA A 183 17.09 2.66 -2.50
CA ALA A 183 18.16 1.67 -2.68
C ALA A 183 19.30 2.09 -3.63
N GLY A 184 19.46 3.39 -3.83
CA GLY A 184 20.46 3.99 -4.71
C GLY A 184 19.96 5.24 -5.40
N GLN A 185 20.72 5.78 -6.35
CA GLN A 185 20.25 6.89 -7.18
C GLN A 185 19.20 6.41 -8.20
N ALA A 186 18.33 7.32 -8.62
CA ALA A 186 17.45 7.15 -9.77
C ALA A 186 17.89 8.12 -10.89
N ALA A 187 18.07 7.63 -12.11
CA ALA A 187 18.53 8.42 -13.24
C ALA A 187 17.52 8.43 -14.39
N GLY A 188 17.57 9.46 -15.24
CA GLY A 188 16.63 9.66 -16.33
C GLY A 188 15.25 10.11 -15.84
N VAL A 189 15.14 10.65 -14.62
CA VAL A 189 13.87 10.99 -14.01
C VAL A 189 13.22 12.16 -14.75
N THR A 190 12.05 11.90 -15.31
CA THR A 190 11.21 12.88 -15.99
C THR A 190 9.83 12.91 -15.34
N LEU A 191 9.40 14.09 -14.91
CA LEU A 191 8.09 14.32 -14.29
C LEU A 191 7.26 15.26 -15.16
N THR A 192 6.13 14.77 -15.65
CA THR A 192 5.17 15.54 -16.47
C THR A 192 3.82 15.60 -15.76
N GLY A 193 3.19 16.78 -15.75
CA GLY A 193 1.89 17.00 -15.07
C GLY A 193 2.01 17.26 -13.57
N PHE A 194 3.21 17.60 -13.11
CA PHE A 194 3.51 18.00 -11.73
C PHE A 194 3.87 19.48 -11.66
N GLU A 195 3.65 20.10 -10.48
CA GLU A 195 4.01 21.50 -10.21
C GLU A 195 5.53 21.72 -10.40
N PHE A 196 6.34 20.83 -9.84
CA PHE A 196 7.78 20.81 -10.03
C PHE A 196 8.12 19.72 -11.04
N SER A 197 8.21 20.09 -12.32
CA SER A 197 8.59 19.18 -13.40
C SER A 197 10.09 18.92 -13.38
N LEU A 198 10.48 17.72 -13.83
CA LEU A 198 11.87 17.33 -14.07
C LEU A 198 12.02 16.81 -15.50
N THR A 199 13.22 16.96 -16.07
CA THR A 199 13.55 16.39 -17.38
C THR A 199 14.92 15.76 -17.30
N ASN A 200 14.98 14.43 -17.49
CA ASN A 200 16.19 13.64 -17.50
C ASN A 200 17.11 13.91 -16.29
N ALA A 201 16.52 14.04 -15.11
CA ALA A 201 17.24 14.37 -13.88
C ALA A 201 17.83 13.13 -13.21
N VAL A 202 18.82 13.37 -12.34
CA VAL A 202 19.34 12.34 -11.41
C VAL A 202 18.89 12.72 -10.01
N MET A 203 18.19 11.80 -9.34
CA MET A 203 17.82 11.94 -7.93
C MET A 203 18.75 11.09 -7.07
N GLU A 204 19.44 11.73 -6.11
CA GLU A 204 20.46 11.12 -5.26
C GLU A 204 19.97 10.96 -3.82
N ILE A 205 20.35 9.86 -3.17
CA ILE A 205 20.11 9.69 -1.72
C ILE A 205 20.78 10.83 -0.95
N GLY A 206 20.08 11.33 0.09
CA GLY A 206 20.56 12.46 0.89
C GLY A 206 20.18 13.83 0.33
N ARG A 207 19.53 13.91 -0.83
CA ARG A 207 19.03 15.15 -1.42
C ARG A 207 17.51 15.09 -1.63
N PRO A 208 16.67 15.41 -0.61
CA PRO A 208 15.22 15.18 -0.62
C PRO A 208 14.42 16.27 -1.36
N TYR A 209 14.82 16.69 -2.54
CA TYR A 209 14.14 17.74 -3.30
C TYR A 209 12.86 17.27 -4.05
N GLY A 210 12.55 15.97 -3.99
CA GLY A 210 11.31 15.42 -4.56
C GLY A 210 10.11 15.44 -3.62
N VAL A 211 10.22 16.10 -2.46
CA VAL A 211 9.17 16.14 -1.43
C VAL A 211 8.11 17.18 -1.78
N SER A 212 6.84 16.86 -1.46
CA SER A 212 5.69 17.76 -1.56
C SER A 212 5.43 18.31 -2.97
N ASN A 213 5.75 17.54 -4.01
CA ASN A 213 5.30 17.87 -5.36
C ASN A 213 3.77 17.65 -5.48
N ARG A 214 3.14 18.24 -6.49
CA ARG A 214 1.67 18.20 -6.64
C ARG A 214 1.27 17.88 -8.07
N LEU A 215 0.17 17.11 -8.21
CA LEU A 215 -0.47 16.93 -9.52
C LEU A 215 -1.14 18.23 -9.96
N MET A 216 -0.88 18.68 -11.19
CA MET A 216 -1.43 19.94 -11.70
C MET A 216 -2.84 19.78 -12.30
N ALA A 217 -3.14 18.63 -12.90
CA ALA A 217 -4.40 18.41 -13.64
C ALA A 217 -4.95 16.98 -13.43
N GLY A 218 -4.83 16.44 -12.24
CA GLY A 218 -5.37 15.10 -11.91
C GLY A 218 -4.64 13.95 -12.60
N ARG A 219 -3.57 14.21 -13.36
CA ARG A 219 -2.73 13.20 -14.00
C ARG A 219 -1.28 13.60 -14.00
N GLY A 220 -0.42 12.71 -13.51
CA GLY A 220 1.03 12.83 -13.54
C GLY A 220 1.68 11.63 -14.22
N ILE A 221 2.77 11.87 -14.94
CA ILE A 221 3.59 10.81 -15.55
C ILE A 221 4.98 10.91 -14.92
N ILE A 222 5.46 9.78 -14.42
CA ILE A 222 6.79 9.61 -13.86
C ILE A 222 7.51 8.60 -14.74
N GLU A 223 8.67 8.98 -15.28
CA GLU A 223 9.53 8.13 -16.09
C GLU A 223 10.93 8.13 -15.48
N LEU A 224 11.61 7.01 -15.54
CA LEU A 224 13.03 6.88 -15.16
C LEU A 224 13.69 5.80 -16.00
N ASP A 225 14.99 5.96 -16.26
CA ASP A 225 15.79 5.02 -17.04
C ASP A 225 16.39 3.93 -16.17
N SER A 226 16.73 4.26 -14.92
CA SER A 226 17.33 3.31 -13.97
C SER A 226 17.12 3.71 -12.52
N GLY A 227 17.26 2.74 -11.62
CA GLY A 227 17.05 2.90 -10.19
C GLY A 227 15.58 2.73 -9.79
N HIS A 228 15.25 3.17 -8.58
CA HIS A 228 13.89 3.11 -8.03
C HIS A 228 13.54 4.43 -7.37
N LEU A 229 12.27 4.83 -7.49
CA LEU A 229 11.70 5.91 -6.70
C LEU A 229 10.67 5.34 -5.72
N LEU A 230 10.80 5.67 -4.44
CA LEU A 230 9.75 5.49 -3.46
C LEU A 230 8.78 6.65 -3.62
N ALA A 231 7.54 6.36 -3.92
CA ALA A 231 6.47 7.34 -4.01
C ALA A 231 5.60 7.28 -2.75
N VAL A 232 5.29 8.43 -2.20
CA VAL A 232 4.27 8.64 -1.16
C VAL A 232 3.22 9.55 -1.76
N ARG A 233 2.02 9.03 -1.99
CA ARG A 233 0.91 9.78 -2.57
C ARG A 233 -0.20 9.96 -1.55
N TYR A 234 -0.50 11.18 -1.17
CA TYR A 234 -1.62 11.51 -0.31
C TYR A 234 -2.93 11.51 -1.09
N PHE A 235 -4.00 10.95 -0.51
CA PHE A 235 -5.27 10.79 -1.23
C PHE A 235 -6.05 12.09 -1.38
N ARG A 236 -5.90 13.04 -0.45
CA ARG A 236 -6.62 14.31 -0.46
C ARG A 236 -5.67 15.49 -0.66
N PRO A 237 -5.99 16.43 -1.54
CA PRO A 237 -5.17 17.64 -1.71
C PRO A 237 -5.07 18.44 -0.40
N GLY A 238 -3.83 18.72 0.04
CA GLY A 238 -3.57 19.56 1.20
C GLY A 238 -4.00 19.01 2.55
N VAL A 239 -4.32 17.71 2.66
CA VAL A 239 -4.71 17.07 3.91
C VAL A 239 -3.65 16.06 4.34
N PHE A 240 -3.11 16.25 5.54
CA PHE A 240 -2.04 15.43 6.12
C PHE A 240 -2.42 14.90 7.50
N PRO A 241 -1.81 13.79 7.97
CA PRO A 241 -2.01 13.29 9.32
C PRO A 241 -1.69 14.34 10.38
N GLY A 242 -2.55 14.47 11.38
CA GLY A 242 -2.33 15.38 12.52
C GLY A 242 -2.68 16.86 12.26
N GLU A 243 -3.06 17.24 11.05
CA GLU A 243 -3.61 18.57 10.78
C GLU A 243 -5.13 18.54 11.03
N ALA A 244 -5.60 19.45 11.92
CA ALA A 244 -7.03 19.62 12.10
C ALA A 244 -7.65 20.12 10.79
N THR A 245 -8.64 19.43 10.28
CA THR A 245 -9.51 19.96 9.21
C THR A 245 -10.33 21.09 9.83
N GLU A 246 -10.01 22.37 9.51
CA GLU A 246 -10.81 23.52 9.84
C GLU A 246 -12.23 23.44 9.21
#